data_dedff3f8c03ad0f0543e5c50a71b3e2c
#
_entry.id   dedff3f8c03ad0f0543e5c50a71b3e2c
#
_cell.length_a   1.000
_cell.length_b   1.000
_cell.length_c   1.000
_cell.angle_alpha   90.00
_cell.angle_beta   90.00
_cell.angle_gamma   90.00
#
_symmetry.space_group_name_H-M   'P 1'
#
loop_
_entity.id
_entity.type
_entity.pdbx_description
1 polymer ?
#
loop_
_entity_poly.entity_id
_entity_poly.type
_entity_poly.pdbx_seq_one_letter_code
_entity_poly.pdbx_strand_id
1 'polypeptide(L)'
;MMPLEMVTRILKSHMPVSSRLNSTIQTNKTSQLAKIVVVSHFNEDLDWLNLLLGDQISYIIYTRSTNSLPHPHKIIINKGREAVAYLQYIVDHYSNLPSSIAFVHGHRTSWHQKDPSDIVIALRALQWNKYNYMPLTSAKTHCTFKQNSIDPQIKINYELWQAVLQKELGPPPENGVQTHCCATFVVKRQAILAHPKIFYSNIIDYILASPESDQLTGRTLEYTWHMIFGEQAHINYSPCDIFVCDSRGLISVPSIEQKKT
;
A
#
# COMPACT_ATOMS: atom_id res chain seq x y z
N MET A 1 3.54 25.61 18.79
CA MET A 1 2.76 25.79 17.55
C MET A 1 3.56 26.67 16.61
N MET A 2 4.17 26.13 15.57
CA MET A 2 4.85 26.91 14.54
C MET A 2 3.82 27.43 13.54
N PRO A 3 3.94 28.68 13.05
CA PRO A 3 3.00 29.24 12.08
C PRO A 3 3.09 28.53 10.73
N LEU A 4 1.95 28.31 10.10
CA LEU A 4 1.77 27.63 8.81
C LEU A 4 2.61 28.21 7.66
N GLU A 5 2.97 29.47 7.74
CA GLU A 5 3.78 30.17 6.72
C GLU A 5 5.25 29.72 6.65
N MET A 6 5.79 29.14 7.73
CA MET A 6 7.17 28.68 7.76
C MET A 6 7.36 27.34 7.03
N VAL A 7 6.33 26.51 7.01
CA VAL A 7 6.35 25.21 6.33
C VAL A 7 6.36 25.39 4.79
N THR A 8 5.67 26.40 4.29
CA THR A 8 5.58 26.68 2.85
C THR A 8 6.91 27.15 2.24
N ARG A 9 7.78 27.75 3.04
CA ARG A 9 9.08 28.25 2.57
C ARG A 9 10.15 27.15 2.45
N ILE A 10 10.10 26.13 3.30
CA ILE A 10 11.07 25.01 3.28
C ILE A 10 10.80 24.08 2.09
N LEU A 11 9.54 23.92 1.68
CA LEU A 11 9.17 23.05 0.56
C LEU A 11 9.50 23.61 -0.82
N LYS A 12 9.73 24.93 -0.95
CA LYS A 12 10.07 25.58 -2.24
C LYS A 12 11.57 25.52 -2.59
N SER A 13 12.45 25.17 -1.67
CA SER A 13 13.91 25.21 -1.88
C SER A 13 14.54 23.88 -2.29
N HIS A 14 13.77 22.77 -2.36
CA HIS A 14 14.30 21.45 -2.67
C HIS A 14 13.52 20.76 -3.81
N MET A 15 13.46 21.42 -4.96
CA MET A 15 13.07 20.76 -6.20
C MET A 15 14.36 20.38 -6.97
N PRO A 16 14.72 19.10 -7.07
CA PRO A 16 15.74 18.69 -8.02
C PRO A 16 15.18 18.67 -9.44
N VAL A 17 16.03 19.12 -10.32
CA VAL A 17 15.92 19.22 -11.76
C VAL A 17 15.31 17.95 -12.41
N SER A 18 14.36 18.19 -13.30
CA SER A 18 13.77 17.27 -14.27
C SER A 18 14.78 16.28 -14.85
N SER A 19 14.72 15.02 -14.47
CA SER A 19 15.31 13.92 -15.23
C SER A 19 14.33 13.50 -16.33
N ARG A 20 14.77 13.63 -17.57
CA ARG A 20 14.04 13.25 -18.77
C ARG A 20 13.69 11.77 -18.71
N LEU A 21 12.42 11.47 -18.54
CA LEU A 21 11.83 10.16 -18.85
C LEU A 21 11.78 10.01 -20.38
N ASN A 22 12.76 9.32 -20.96
CA ASN A 22 12.60 8.74 -22.28
C ASN A 22 11.75 7.48 -22.13
N SER A 23 10.44 7.63 -22.06
CA SER A 23 9.51 6.52 -22.23
C SER A 23 8.88 6.65 -23.61
N THR A 24 9.36 5.86 -24.55
CA THR A 24 8.59 5.57 -25.77
C THR A 24 7.44 4.66 -25.37
N ILE A 25 6.43 5.23 -24.73
CA ILE A 25 5.14 4.57 -24.58
C ILE A 25 4.39 4.85 -25.88
N GLN A 26 4.30 3.86 -26.73
CA GLN A 26 3.36 3.88 -27.85
C GLN A 26 1.95 4.03 -27.28
N THR A 27 1.36 5.20 -27.47
CA THR A 27 -0.03 5.50 -27.15
C THR A 27 -0.94 4.83 -28.16
N ASN A 28 -1.19 3.54 -27.99
CA ASN A 28 -2.37 2.91 -28.57
C ASN A 28 -3.50 2.98 -27.56
N LYS A 29 -4.66 3.51 -27.98
CA LYS A 29 -5.96 3.66 -27.31
C LYS A 29 -5.99 3.10 -25.89
N THR A 30 -6.12 3.98 -24.91
CA THR A 30 -6.21 3.77 -23.47
C THR A 30 -7.02 2.54 -23.05
N SER A 31 -6.45 1.36 -23.12
CA SER A 31 -6.87 0.27 -22.24
C SER A 31 -6.27 0.61 -20.87
N GLN A 32 -7.07 1.21 -20.01
CA GLN A 32 -6.71 1.41 -18.63
C GLN A 32 -6.21 0.08 -18.08
N LEU A 33 -4.99 0.03 -17.51
CA LEU A 33 -4.45 -1.19 -16.90
C LEU A 33 -5.49 -1.80 -15.97
N ALA A 34 -5.78 -3.09 -16.17
CA ALA A 34 -6.75 -3.77 -15.32
C ALA A 34 -6.21 -3.93 -13.90
N LYS A 35 -4.90 -4.20 -13.75
CA LYS A 35 -4.24 -4.46 -12.47
C LYS A 35 -2.77 -4.03 -12.51
N ILE A 36 -2.24 -3.65 -11.34
CA ILE A 36 -0.82 -3.31 -11.14
C ILE A 36 -0.35 -3.75 -9.75
N VAL A 37 0.93 -4.04 -9.62
CA VAL A 37 1.61 -4.26 -8.34
C VAL A 37 2.48 -3.04 -8.04
N VAL A 38 2.26 -2.42 -6.89
CA VAL A 38 3.05 -1.30 -6.37
C VAL A 38 3.95 -1.84 -5.27
N VAL A 39 5.25 -1.77 -5.51
CA VAL A 39 6.27 -2.33 -4.63
C VAL A 39 6.90 -1.22 -3.80
N SER A 40 6.82 -1.32 -2.48
CA SER A 40 7.60 -0.48 -1.58
C SER A 40 8.96 -1.10 -1.34
N HIS A 41 10.02 -0.45 -1.82
CA HIS A 41 11.39 -0.95 -1.79
C HIS A 41 12.31 -0.05 -0.94
N PHE A 42 13.31 -0.70 -0.30
CA PHE A 42 14.44 -0.01 0.33
C PHE A 42 15.77 -0.67 -0.04
N ASN A 43 16.03 -1.91 0.38
CA ASN A 43 17.27 -2.65 0.10
C ASN A 43 17.01 -4.13 -0.22
N GLU A 44 15.75 -4.49 -0.47
CA GLU A 44 15.35 -5.87 -0.72
C GLU A 44 15.82 -6.33 -2.11
N ASP A 45 16.03 -7.65 -2.25
CA ASP A 45 16.22 -8.27 -3.56
C ASP A 45 14.89 -8.28 -4.33
N LEU A 46 14.92 -7.79 -5.56
CA LEU A 46 13.77 -7.63 -6.44
C LEU A 46 13.74 -8.63 -7.61
N ASP A 47 14.63 -9.62 -7.67
CA ASP A 47 14.70 -10.59 -8.77
C ASP A 47 13.39 -11.36 -8.96
N TRP A 48 12.61 -11.51 -7.90
CA TRP A 48 11.28 -12.15 -7.96
C TRP A 48 10.28 -11.42 -8.86
N LEU A 49 10.47 -10.12 -9.12
CA LEU A 49 9.59 -9.36 -10.02
C LEU A 49 9.63 -9.87 -11.45
N ASN A 50 10.73 -10.48 -11.87
CA ASN A 50 10.85 -11.11 -13.18
C ASN A 50 9.82 -12.23 -13.38
N LEU A 51 9.39 -12.89 -12.30
CA LEU A 51 8.35 -13.92 -12.33
C LEU A 51 6.97 -13.35 -12.66
N LEU A 52 6.69 -12.08 -12.32
CA LEU A 52 5.42 -11.39 -12.62
C LEU A 52 5.32 -11.00 -14.10
N LEU A 53 6.45 -10.71 -14.76
CA LEU A 53 6.47 -10.37 -16.19
C LEU A 53 5.96 -11.52 -17.05
N GLY A 54 6.28 -12.76 -16.68
CA GLY A 54 5.74 -13.96 -17.33
C GLY A 54 4.21 -14.10 -17.19
N ASP A 55 3.64 -13.53 -16.14
CA ASP A 55 2.20 -13.54 -15.85
C ASP A 55 1.44 -12.34 -16.42
N GLN A 56 2.11 -11.47 -17.16
CA GLN A 56 1.58 -10.19 -17.68
C GLN A 56 1.02 -9.28 -16.57
N ILE A 57 1.59 -9.37 -15.37
CA ILE A 57 1.27 -8.49 -14.24
C ILE A 57 2.24 -7.31 -14.26
N SER A 58 1.75 -6.12 -14.56
CA SER A 58 2.55 -4.90 -14.51
C SER A 58 2.91 -4.54 -13.07
N TYR A 59 4.10 -3.95 -12.87
CA TYR A 59 4.51 -3.42 -11.57
C TYR A 59 5.21 -2.07 -11.71
N ILE A 60 5.26 -1.35 -10.59
CA ILE A 60 6.04 -0.13 -10.42
C ILE A 60 6.64 -0.12 -9.01
N ILE A 61 7.87 0.37 -8.88
CA ILE A 61 8.59 0.41 -7.61
C ILE A 61 8.63 1.84 -7.09
N TYR A 62 8.26 2.02 -5.83
CA TYR A 62 8.51 3.23 -5.06
C TYR A 62 9.63 2.92 -4.07
N THR A 63 10.83 3.47 -4.33
CA THR A 63 12.02 3.17 -3.55
C THR A 63 12.41 4.32 -2.64
N ARG A 64 12.79 3.98 -1.43
CA ARG A 64 13.43 4.89 -0.45
C ARG A 64 14.96 4.84 -0.51
N SER A 65 15.51 3.95 -1.35
CA SER A 65 16.93 3.88 -1.63
C SER A 65 17.31 4.87 -2.74
N THR A 66 18.50 5.44 -2.66
CA THR A 66 19.09 6.27 -3.71
C THR A 66 19.85 5.46 -4.75
N ASN A 67 19.98 4.15 -4.54
CA ASN A 67 20.66 3.26 -5.48
C ASN A 67 19.83 3.12 -6.77
N SER A 68 20.53 3.04 -7.90
CA SER A 68 19.88 2.75 -9.18
C SER A 68 19.36 1.31 -9.19
N LEU A 69 18.14 1.15 -9.72
CA LEU A 69 17.48 -0.15 -9.88
C LEU A 69 17.33 -0.47 -11.37
N PRO A 70 17.45 -1.75 -11.77
CA PRO A 70 17.27 -2.17 -13.16
C PRO A 70 15.77 -2.21 -13.59
N HIS A 71 14.87 -1.78 -12.73
CA HIS A 71 13.41 -1.80 -12.92
C HIS A 71 12.85 -0.37 -12.98
N PRO A 72 11.66 -0.16 -13.61
CA PRO A 72 10.94 1.12 -13.51
C PRO A 72 10.68 1.49 -12.06
N HIS A 73 11.19 2.62 -11.61
CA HIS A 73 11.06 3.05 -10.21
C HIS A 73 10.91 4.56 -10.07
N LYS A 74 10.38 4.97 -8.92
CA LYS A 74 10.35 6.34 -8.43
C LYS A 74 11.05 6.41 -7.07
N ILE A 75 12.01 7.31 -6.93
CA ILE A 75 12.67 7.58 -5.65
C ILE A 75 11.76 8.49 -4.83
N ILE A 76 11.56 8.14 -3.57
CA ILE A 76 10.77 8.90 -2.60
C ILE A 76 11.58 9.17 -1.32
N ILE A 77 11.05 10.06 -0.47
CA ILE A 77 11.64 10.36 0.83
C ILE A 77 11.65 9.11 1.71
N ASN A 78 12.78 8.83 2.35
CA ASN A 78 12.88 7.73 3.31
C ASN A 78 12.28 8.13 4.67
N LYS A 79 10.94 8.14 4.74
CA LYS A 79 10.13 8.42 5.93
C LYS A 79 8.84 7.60 5.87
N GLY A 80 8.37 7.11 7.03
CA GLY A 80 7.08 6.44 7.15
C GLY A 80 6.99 5.06 6.49
N ARG A 81 8.13 4.41 6.21
CA ARG A 81 8.23 3.05 5.65
C ARG A 81 7.43 2.90 4.35
N GLU A 82 6.71 1.77 4.19
CA GLU A 82 5.87 1.47 3.03
C GLU A 82 4.65 2.39 2.91
N ALA A 83 4.19 2.95 4.01
CA ALA A 83 2.99 3.80 4.03
C ALA A 83 3.12 5.00 3.08
N VAL A 84 4.25 5.71 3.13
CA VAL A 84 4.48 6.85 2.23
C VAL A 84 4.62 6.40 0.78
N ALA A 85 5.22 5.23 0.52
CA ALA A 85 5.33 4.68 -0.84
C ALA A 85 3.94 4.43 -1.46
N TYR A 86 3.03 3.81 -0.72
CA TYR A 86 1.67 3.51 -1.17
C TYR A 86 0.82 4.77 -1.36
N LEU A 87 0.86 5.68 -0.39
CA LEU A 87 0.16 6.96 -0.48
C LEU A 87 0.68 7.80 -1.64
N GLN A 88 2.00 7.83 -1.85
CA GLN A 88 2.60 8.58 -2.95
C GLN A 88 2.15 8.03 -4.31
N TYR A 89 2.09 6.69 -4.47
CA TYR A 89 1.52 6.09 -5.67
C TYR A 89 0.07 6.54 -5.90
N ILE A 90 -0.77 6.50 -4.86
CA ILE A 90 -2.17 6.93 -4.96
C ILE A 90 -2.25 8.38 -5.40
N VAL A 91 -1.47 9.28 -4.79
CA VAL A 91 -1.46 10.70 -5.12
C VAL A 91 -0.97 10.97 -6.55
N ASP A 92 0.09 10.28 -6.96
CA ASP A 92 0.67 10.44 -8.31
C ASP A 92 -0.29 10.00 -9.41
N HIS A 93 -1.02 8.92 -9.19
CA HIS A 93 -1.86 8.27 -10.19
C HIS A 93 -3.37 8.47 -9.97
N TYR A 94 -3.78 9.34 -9.04
CA TYR A 94 -5.16 9.50 -8.60
C TYR A 94 -6.18 9.65 -9.74
N SER A 95 -5.84 10.38 -10.78
CA SER A 95 -6.72 10.60 -11.96
C SER A 95 -6.69 9.44 -12.97
N ASN A 96 -5.77 8.49 -12.83
CA ASN A 96 -5.58 7.40 -13.80
C ASN A 96 -5.24 6.05 -13.11
N LEU A 97 -5.93 5.74 -12.02
CA LEU A 97 -5.74 4.49 -11.29
C LEU A 97 -6.21 3.29 -12.11
N PRO A 98 -5.49 2.16 -12.08
CA PRO A 98 -5.97 0.87 -12.59
C PRO A 98 -7.20 0.38 -11.84
N SER A 99 -7.88 -0.64 -12.37
CA SER A 99 -9.08 -1.19 -11.71
C SER A 99 -8.77 -1.81 -10.35
N SER A 100 -7.59 -2.44 -10.20
CA SER A 100 -7.11 -3.03 -8.95
C SER A 100 -5.62 -2.82 -8.78
N ILE A 101 -5.21 -2.49 -7.57
CA ILE A 101 -3.84 -2.19 -7.18
C ILE A 101 -3.44 -3.10 -6.03
N ALA A 102 -2.37 -3.88 -6.21
CA ALA A 102 -1.73 -4.63 -5.13
C ALA A 102 -0.59 -3.80 -4.54
N PHE A 103 -0.63 -3.54 -3.26
CA PHE A 103 0.44 -2.90 -2.50
C PHE A 103 1.23 -3.96 -1.75
N VAL A 104 2.54 -4.03 -2.00
CA VAL A 104 3.40 -5.09 -1.46
C VAL A 104 4.75 -4.55 -1.04
N HIS A 105 5.42 -5.26 -0.13
CA HIS A 105 6.81 -5.00 0.23
C HIS A 105 7.78 -5.49 -0.86
N GLY A 106 9.04 -5.03 -0.83
CA GLY A 106 10.09 -5.45 -1.76
C GLY A 106 10.51 -6.91 -1.62
N HIS A 107 10.34 -7.53 -0.44
CA HIS A 107 10.75 -8.91 -0.22
C HIS A 107 9.70 -9.93 -0.71
N ARG A 108 10.17 -11.02 -1.32
CA ARG A 108 9.33 -12.12 -1.81
C ARG A 108 8.70 -12.92 -0.68
N THR A 109 9.45 -13.18 0.38
CA THR A 109 9.03 -13.94 1.55
C THR A 109 9.41 -13.21 2.82
N SER A 110 8.63 -13.38 3.89
CA SER A 110 8.91 -12.79 5.20
C SER A 110 8.20 -13.59 6.30
N TRP A 111 8.61 -13.38 7.55
CA TRP A 111 8.01 -14.06 8.70
C TRP A 111 6.50 -13.77 8.87
N HIS A 112 6.04 -12.63 8.38
CA HIS A 112 4.63 -12.21 8.44
C HIS A 112 3.84 -12.56 7.18
N GLN A 113 4.49 -12.94 6.07
CA GLN A 113 3.80 -13.42 4.87
C GLN A 113 3.37 -14.85 5.12
N LYS A 114 2.07 -15.06 5.34
CA LYS A 114 1.48 -16.37 5.68
C LYS A 114 0.28 -16.65 4.81
N ASP A 115 0.14 -17.91 4.40
CA ASP A 115 -1.00 -18.47 3.70
C ASP A 115 -1.52 -17.59 2.55
N PRO A 116 -0.72 -17.43 1.45
CA PRO A 116 0.54 -18.13 1.18
C PRO A 116 1.79 -17.40 1.70
N SER A 117 2.86 -18.13 1.96
CA SER A 117 4.14 -17.60 2.44
C SER A 117 5.01 -16.93 1.38
N ASP A 118 4.58 -16.93 0.13
CA ASP A 118 5.26 -16.38 -1.03
C ASP A 118 4.33 -15.38 -1.73
N ILE A 119 4.79 -14.12 -1.89
CA ILE A 119 3.98 -13.06 -2.49
C ILE A 119 3.66 -13.31 -3.98
N VAL A 120 4.53 -14.01 -4.71
CA VAL A 120 4.28 -14.37 -6.11
C VAL A 120 3.12 -15.37 -6.19
N ILE A 121 3.09 -16.36 -5.28
CA ILE A 121 1.97 -17.30 -5.18
C ILE A 121 0.69 -16.55 -4.80
N ALA A 122 0.76 -15.64 -3.83
CA ALA A 122 -0.38 -14.81 -3.43
C ALA A 122 -0.95 -14.04 -4.64
N LEU A 123 -0.11 -13.35 -5.40
CA LEU A 123 -0.54 -12.54 -6.55
C LEU A 123 -1.11 -13.40 -7.69
N ARG A 124 -0.58 -14.60 -7.92
CA ARG A 124 -1.06 -15.54 -8.94
C ARG A 124 -2.38 -16.22 -8.57
N ALA A 125 -2.55 -16.59 -7.30
CA ALA A 125 -3.76 -17.23 -6.80
C ALA A 125 -4.88 -16.24 -6.46
N LEU A 126 -4.61 -14.92 -6.47
CA LEU A 126 -5.54 -13.89 -6.05
C LEU A 126 -6.80 -13.88 -6.92
N GLN A 127 -7.97 -13.84 -6.28
CA GLN A 127 -9.26 -13.59 -6.92
C GLN A 127 -9.42 -12.07 -7.14
N TRP A 128 -8.64 -11.51 -8.08
CA TRP A 128 -8.67 -10.08 -8.40
C TRP A 128 -10.11 -9.60 -8.62
N ASN A 129 -10.45 -8.43 -8.11
CA ASN A 129 -11.78 -7.83 -8.21
C ASN A 129 -12.90 -8.48 -7.37
N LYS A 130 -12.60 -9.41 -6.46
CA LYS A 130 -13.65 -10.02 -5.62
C LYS A 130 -14.21 -9.01 -4.59
N TYR A 131 -13.33 -8.38 -3.80
CA TYR A 131 -13.71 -7.38 -2.78
C TYR A 131 -13.05 -6.03 -3.05
N ASN A 132 -13.49 -4.99 -2.33
CA ASN A 132 -12.89 -3.64 -2.42
C ASN A 132 -11.49 -3.59 -1.81
N TYR A 133 -11.30 -4.32 -0.73
CA TYR A 133 -10.02 -4.51 -0.03
C TYR A 133 -9.78 -6.00 0.20
N MET A 134 -8.59 -6.48 0.00
CA MET A 134 -8.20 -7.89 0.17
C MET A 134 -6.80 -7.98 0.76
N PRO A 135 -6.64 -8.47 2.00
CA PRO A 135 -5.30 -8.73 2.55
C PRO A 135 -4.63 -9.89 1.80
N LEU A 136 -3.32 -9.80 1.60
CA LEU A 136 -2.52 -10.84 0.92
C LEU A 136 -1.79 -11.76 1.90
N THR A 137 -2.11 -11.70 3.18
CA THR A 137 -1.55 -12.55 4.25
C THR A 137 -2.63 -12.94 5.24
N SER A 138 -2.54 -14.14 5.81
CA SER A 138 -3.43 -14.59 6.89
C SER A 138 -2.98 -14.12 8.28
N ALA A 139 -1.76 -13.60 8.42
CA ALA A 139 -1.26 -13.08 9.70
C ALA A 139 -2.12 -11.91 10.18
N LYS A 140 -2.50 -11.94 11.48
CA LYS A 140 -3.42 -10.96 12.07
C LYS A 140 -2.70 -10.03 13.04
N THR A 141 -3.27 -8.85 13.18
CA THR A 141 -2.86 -7.85 14.17
C THR A 141 -4.08 -7.16 14.76
N HIS A 142 -3.89 -6.49 15.89
CA HIS A 142 -4.91 -5.66 16.52
C HIS A 142 -4.28 -4.39 17.08
N CYS A 143 -5.09 -3.37 17.24
CA CYS A 143 -4.68 -2.10 17.81
C CYS A 143 -5.86 -1.39 18.47
N THR A 144 -5.56 -0.55 19.46
CA THR A 144 -6.51 0.37 20.07
C THR A 144 -6.07 1.82 19.89
N PHE A 145 -6.98 2.75 20.10
CA PHE A 145 -6.75 4.18 19.96
C PHE A 145 -7.06 4.86 21.28
N LYS A 146 -6.04 5.32 22.02
CA LYS A 146 -6.22 5.94 23.33
C LYS A 146 -5.31 7.14 23.49
N GLN A 147 -5.89 8.31 23.74
CA GLN A 147 -5.17 9.57 23.89
C GLN A 147 -4.11 9.52 25.00
N ASN A 148 -4.45 8.98 26.15
CA ASN A 148 -3.61 8.97 27.34
C ASN A 148 -2.91 7.62 27.53
N SER A 149 -2.58 6.90 26.45
CA SER A 149 -1.85 5.65 26.52
C SER A 149 -0.38 5.91 26.87
N ILE A 150 0.17 5.04 27.73
CA ILE A 150 1.61 4.98 28.01
C ILE A 150 2.36 4.27 26.87
N ASP A 151 1.67 3.47 26.06
CA ASP A 151 2.22 2.84 24.87
C ASP A 151 2.34 3.87 23.75
N PRO A 152 3.55 4.17 23.26
CA PRO A 152 3.78 5.18 22.23
C PRO A 152 3.03 4.86 20.93
N GLN A 153 2.91 3.58 20.54
CA GLN A 153 2.21 3.21 19.33
C GLN A 153 0.71 3.51 19.42
N ILE A 154 0.07 3.17 20.54
CA ILE A 154 -1.35 3.44 20.75
C ILE A 154 -1.62 4.94 20.77
N LYS A 155 -0.73 5.72 21.38
CA LYS A 155 -0.82 7.19 21.43
C LYS A 155 -0.70 7.78 20.02
N ILE A 156 0.31 7.42 19.24
CA ILE A 156 0.52 7.89 17.88
C ILE A 156 -0.62 7.49 16.95
N ASN A 157 -1.16 6.28 17.10
CA ASN A 157 -2.34 5.85 16.34
C ASN A 157 -3.54 6.78 16.59
N TYR A 158 -3.77 7.15 17.86
CA TYR A 158 -4.84 8.08 18.21
C TYR A 158 -4.57 9.48 17.64
N GLU A 159 -3.35 10.00 17.77
CA GLU A 159 -2.96 11.33 17.28
C GLU A 159 -3.10 11.46 15.77
N LEU A 160 -2.62 10.46 15.00
CA LEU A 160 -2.78 10.43 13.55
C LEU A 160 -4.27 10.33 13.17
N TRP A 161 -5.04 9.49 13.87
CA TRP A 161 -6.48 9.39 13.63
C TRP A 161 -7.16 10.74 13.78
N GLN A 162 -6.95 11.41 14.90
CA GLN A 162 -7.55 12.72 15.18
C GLN A 162 -7.10 13.80 14.17
N ALA A 163 -5.83 13.79 13.79
CA ALA A 163 -5.29 14.83 12.94
C ALA A 163 -5.74 14.72 11.48
N VAL A 164 -5.85 13.50 10.93
CA VAL A 164 -6.04 13.32 9.49
C VAL A 164 -7.13 12.31 9.09
N LEU A 165 -7.42 11.27 9.90
CA LEU A 165 -8.41 10.25 9.52
C LEU A 165 -9.82 10.59 9.97
N GLN A 166 -9.99 11.23 11.13
CA GLN A 166 -11.29 11.43 11.76
C GLN A 166 -12.28 12.21 10.89
N LYS A 167 -11.80 13.16 10.10
CA LYS A 167 -12.67 13.95 9.22
C LYS A 167 -13.39 13.10 8.18
N GLU A 168 -12.72 12.09 7.67
CA GLU A 168 -13.24 11.23 6.59
C GLU A 168 -13.85 9.92 7.11
N LEU A 169 -13.31 9.38 8.22
CA LEU A 169 -13.68 8.06 8.74
C LEU A 169 -14.56 8.13 10.00
N GLY A 170 -14.76 9.33 10.57
CA GLY A 170 -15.44 9.48 11.87
C GLY A 170 -14.52 9.20 13.07
N PRO A 171 -15.08 9.07 14.29
CA PRO A 171 -14.29 8.82 15.49
C PRO A 171 -13.58 7.46 15.42
N PRO A 172 -12.44 7.29 16.13
CA PRO A 172 -11.75 6.01 16.17
C PRO A 172 -12.64 4.94 16.81
N PRO A 173 -12.57 3.68 16.35
CA PRO A 173 -13.37 2.59 16.93
C PRO A 173 -13.09 2.41 18.41
N GLU A 174 -14.13 2.42 19.25
CA GLU A 174 -14.02 2.29 20.72
C GLU A 174 -13.32 0.99 21.13
N ASN A 175 -13.63 -0.11 20.43
CA ASN A 175 -13.05 -1.43 20.69
C ASN A 175 -11.75 -1.67 19.91
N GLY A 176 -11.20 -0.63 19.28
CA GLY A 176 -10.03 -0.75 18.43
C GLY A 176 -10.32 -1.46 17.10
N VAL A 177 -9.25 -1.95 16.48
CA VAL A 177 -9.30 -2.65 15.19
C VAL A 177 -8.69 -4.03 15.29
N GLN A 178 -9.21 -4.96 14.49
CA GLN A 178 -8.60 -6.26 14.23
C GLN A 178 -8.53 -6.47 12.72
N THR A 179 -7.33 -6.65 12.19
CA THR A 179 -7.10 -6.74 10.76
C THR A 179 -6.00 -7.75 10.43
N HIS A 180 -5.75 -7.94 9.15
CA HIS A 180 -4.56 -8.64 8.68
C HIS A 180 -3.37 -7.69 8.70
N CYS A 181 -2.20 -8.16 9.18
CA CYS A 181 -1.05 -7.29 9.43
C CYS A 181 -0.29 -6.90 8.15
N CYS A 182 0.60 -5.98 8.38
CA CYS A 182 1.83 -5.83 7.62
C CYS A 182 1.65 -5.27 6.21
N ALA A 183 0.62 -4.44 6.03
CA ALA A 183 0.44 -3.57 4.88
C ALA A 183 0.66 -4.23 3.50
N THR A 184 0.26 -5.51 3.36
CA THR A 184 0.30 -6.22 2.09
C THR A 184 -1.14 -6.56 1.69
N PHE A 185 -1.66 -5.85 0.68
CA PHE A 185 -3.08 -5.93 0.34
C PHE A 185 -3.36 -5.52 -1.11
N VAL A 186 -4.56 -5.83 -1.58
CA VAL A 186 -5.10 -5.33 -2.85
C VAL A 186 -6.30 -4.45 -2.59
N VAL A 187 -6.43 -3.38 -3.36
CA VAL A 187 -7.55 -2.45 -3.29
C VAL A 187 -8.08 -2.14 -4.68
N LYS A 188 -9.40 -2.00 -4.80
CA LYS A 188 -10.04 -1.53 -6.02
C LYS A 188 -9.95 -0.01 -6.14
N ARG A 189 -9.83 0.47 -7.38
CA ARG A 189 -9.86 1.91 -7.68
C ARG A 189 -11.01 2.64 -7.01
N GLN A 190 -12.23 2.07 -7.02
CA GLN A 190 -13.40 2.72 -6.44
C GLN A 190 -13.27 2.96 -4.93
N ALA A 191 -12.59 2.07 -4.19
CA ALA A 191 -12.34 2.25 -2.76
C ALA A 191 -11.34 3.39 -2.51
N ILE A 192 -10.33 3.56 -3.39
CA ILE A 192 -9.43 4.72 -3.33
C ILE A 192 -10.19 6.02 -3.65
N LEU A 193 -11.01 6.01 -4.70
CA LEU A 193 -11.76 7.20 -5.14
C LEU A 193 -12.93 7.57 -4.21
N ALA A 194 -13.24 6.75 -3.18
CA ALA A 194 -14.19 7.10 -2.14
C ALA A 194 -13.72 8.31 -1.30
N HIS A 195 -12.41 8.57 -1.24
CA HIS A 195 -11.83 9.74 -0.60
C HIS A 195 -11.16 10.65 -1.62
N PRO A 196 -11.19 11.98 -1.43
CA PRO A 196 -10.53 12.90 -2.34
C PRO A 196 -9.00 12.79 -2.27
N LYS A 197 -8.32 13.13 -3.36
CA LYS A 197 -6.84 13.10 -3.44
C LYS A 197 -6.15 13.80 -2.25
N ILE A 198 -6.70 14.92 -1.81
CA ILE A 198 -6.16 15.71 -0.70
C ILE A 198 -6.14 14.94 0.63
N PHE A 199 -7.05 13.99 0.83
CA PHE A 199 -7.05 13.12 2.01
C PHE A 199 -5.73 12.33 2.11
N TYR A 200 -5.32 11.70 1.02
CA TYR A 200 -4.06 10.94 0.94
C TYR A 200 -2.82 11.84 1.08
N SER A 201 -2.87 13.04 0.47
CA SER A 201 -1.79 14.02 0.61
C SER A 201 -1.63 14.48 2.07
N ASN A 202 -2.73 14.74 2.77
CA ASN A 202 -2.70 15.16 4.18
C ASN A 202 -2.09 14.08 5.09
N ILE A 203 -2.30 12.78 4.79
CA ILE A 203 -1.67 11.70 5.54
C ILE A 203 -0.16 11.70 5.30
N ILE A 204 0.29 11.88 4.05
CA ILE A 204 1.72 12.02 3.73
C ILE A 204 2.32 13.19 4.50
N ASP A 205 1.70 14.36 4.41
CA ASP A 205 2.21 15.58 5.04
C ASP A 205 2.32 15.42 6.57
N TYR A 206 1.33 14.78 7.19
CA TYR A 206 1.37 14.47 8.62
C TYR A 206 2.57 13.56 8.97
N ILE A 207 2.76 12.47 8.21
CA ILE A 207 3.87 11.54 8.45
C ILE A 207 5.22 12.23 8.26
N LEU A 208 5.37 13.03 7.21
CA LEU A 208 6.62 13.74 6.91
C LEU A 208 6.95 14.82 7.95
N ALA A 209 5.95 15.50 8.49
CA ALA A 209 6.11 16.52 9.52
C ALA A 209 6.27 15.95 10.93
N SER A 210 5.90 14.68 11.15
CA SER A 210 5.97 14.06 12.48
C SER A 210 7.42 13.95 12.97
N PRO A 211 7.73 14.33 14.22
CA PRO A 211 9.04 14.09 14.84
C PRO A 211 9.26 12.62 15.22
N GLU A 212 8.20 11.82 15.20
CA GLU A 212 8.23 10.43 15.61
C GLU A 212 9.01 9.54 14.63
N SER A 213 9.43 8.38 15.13
CA SER A 213 10.17 7.41 14.32
C SER A 213 9.32 6.86 13.17
N ASP A 214 9.99 6.43 12.10
CA ASP A 214 9.34 5.78 10.96
C ASP A 214 8.60 4.49 11.36
N GLN A 215 9.10 3.82 12.41
CA GLN A 215 8.45 2.63 12.94
C GLN A 215 7.07 2.94 13.50
N LEU A 216 6.94 4.01 14.26
CA LEU A 216 5.67 4.40 14.87
C LEU A 216 4.70 4.94 13.82
N THR A 217 5.13 5.89 13.01
CA THR A 217 4.27 6.56 12.01
C THR A 217 3.83 5.63 10.88
N GLY A 218 4.74 4.80 10.36
CA GLY A 218 4.41 3.82 9.31
C GLY A 218 3.46 2.73 9.80
N ARG A 219 3.72 2.20 11.02
CA ARG A 219 2.89 1.13 11.59
C ARG A 219 1.45 1.56 11.87
N THR A 220 1.18 2.83 12.10
CA THR A 220 -0.19 3.31 12.29
C THR A 220 -1.07 2.98 11.08
N LEU A 221 -0.53 3.11 9.88
CA LEU A 221 -1.29 2.80 8.66
C LEU A 221 -1.49 1.28 8.48
N GLU A 222 -0.58 0.44 8.95
CA GLU A 222 -0.79 -1.02 8.95
C GLU A 222 -2.09 -1.41 9.67
N TYR A 223 -2.47 -0.69 10.72
CA TYR A 223 -3.71 -0.93 11.47
C TYR A 223 -4.96 -0.34 10.82
N THR A 224 -4.83 0.60 9.88
CA THR A 224 -5.95 1.42 9.42
C THR A 224 -6.25 1.31 7.93
N TRP A 225 -5.38 0.71 7.10
CA TRP A 225 -5.59 0.57 5.67
C TRP A 225 -6.97 0.03 5.29
N HIS A 226 -7.41 -1.05 5.95
CA HIS A 226 -8.71 -1.65 5.66
C HIS A 226 -9.86 -0.67 5.87
N MET A 227 -9.82 0.15 6.93
CA MET A 227 -10.83 1.18 7.20
C MET A 227 -10.76 2.34 6.20
N ILE A 228 -9.56 2.77 5.83
CA ILE A 228 -9.35 3.78 4.77
C ILE A 228 -10.02 3.33 3.46
N PHE A 229 -10.05 2.03 3.21
CA PHE A 229 -10.66 1.47 1.98
C PHE A 229 -12.07 0.90 2.19
N GLY A 230 -12.75 1.31 3.28
CA GLY A 230 -14.18 1.10 3.49
C GLY A 230 -14.57 -0.20 4.18
N GLU A 231 -13.61 -0.94 4.75
CA GLU A 231 -13.91 -2.13 5.55
C GLU A 231 -14.28 -1.76 6.99
N GLN A 232 -14.92 -2.71 7.68
CA GLN A 232 -15.25 -2.58 9.09
C GLN A 232 -13.99 -2.62 9.98
N ALA A 233 -14.09 -2.11 11.21
CA ALA A 233 -12.98 -2.12 12.17
C ALA A 233 -12.40 -3.52 12.43
N HIS A 234 -13.23 -4.54 12.38
CA HIS A 234 -12.83 -5.93 12.56
C HIS A 234 -13.09 -6.72 11.30
N ILE A 235 -12.03 -7.17 10.63
CA ILE A 235 -12.11 -8.03 9.45
C ILE A 235 -11.46 -9.40 9.73
N ASN A 236 -12.01 -10.43 9.10
CA ASN A 236 -11.54 -11.79 9.26
C ASN A 236 -11.78 -12.59 7.97
N TYR A 237 -10.86 -12.43 7.02
CA TYR A 237 -10.86 -13.24 5.80
C TYR A 237 -10.11 -14.55 6.02
N SER A 238 -10.68 -15.66 5.54
CA SER A 238 -9.94 -16.91 5.36
C SER A 238 -9.12 -16.85 4.07
N PRO A 239 -8.07 -17.68 3.92
CA PRO A 239 -7.30 -17.70 2.67
C PRO A 239 -8.18 -17.93 1.43
N CYS A 240 -9.16 -18.83 1.48
CA CYS A 240 -10.04 -19.12 0.34
C CYS A 240 -11.11 -18.04 0.06
N ASP A 241 -11.28 -17.08 0.95
CA ASP A 241 -12.05 -15.88 0.63
C ASP A 241 -11.31 -14.97 -0.35
N ILE A 242 -9.99 -14.97 -0.31
CA ILE A 242 -9.11 -14.09 -1.07
C ILE A 242 -8.48 -14.79 -2.27
N PHE A 243 -8.02 -16.02 -2.08
CA PHE A 243 -7.29 -16.80 -3.08
C PHE A 243 -8.15 -17.89 -3.70
N VAL A 244 -7.77 -18.32 -4.89
CA VAL A 244 -8.32 -19.55 -5.49
C VAL A 244 -7.84 -20.74 -4.66
N CYS A 245 -8.76 -21.59 -4.24
CA CYS A 245 -8.47 -22.83 -3.52
C CYS A 245 -8.93 -24.06 -4.31
N ASP A 246 -8.25 -25.17 -4.12
CA ASP A 246 -8.68 -26.49 -4.60
C ASP A 246 -9.81 -27.07 -3.71
N SER A 247 -10.32 -28.26 -4.07
CA SER A 247 -11.39 -28.95 -3.34
C SER A 247 -11.04 -29.32 -1.90
N ARG A 248 -9.75 -29.28 -1.53
CA ARG A 248 -9.26 -29.55 -0.17
C ARG A 248 -9.07 -28.27 0.65
N GLY A 249 -9.37 -27.09 0.07
CA GLY A 249 -9.17 -25.81 0.70
C GLY A 249 -7.70 -25.31 0.68
N LEU A 250 -6.86 -25.88 -0.17
CA LEU A 250 -5.47 -25.44 -0.33
C LEU A 250 -5.38 -24.40 -1.45
N ILE A 251 -4.59 -23.36 -1.22
CA ILE A 251 -4.35 -22.30 -2.23
C ILE A 251 -3.76 -22.94 -3.48
N SER A 252 -4.42 -22.68 -4.62
CA SER A 252 -4.07 -23.23 -5.93
C SER A 252 -3.77 -22.07 -6.89
N VAL A 253 -2.61 -22.12 -7.52
CA VAL A 253 -2.27 -21.18 -8.59
C VAL A 253 -2.92 -21.69 -9.88
N PRO A 254 -3.79 -20.89 -10.52
CA PRO A 254 -4.35 -21.28 -11.81
C PRO A 254 -3.23 -21.53 -12.82
N SER A 255 -3.32 -22.63 -13.57
CA SER A 255 -2.42 -22.88 -14.69
C SER A 255 -2.56 -21.76 -15.71
N ILE A 256 -1.45 -21.15 -16.11
CA ILE A 256 -1.43 -20.18 -17.20
C ILE A 256 -1.75 -20.98 -18.47
N GLU A 257 -2.98 -20.86 -18.99
CA GLU A 257 -3.26 -21.34 -20.34
C GLU A 257 -2.34 -20.55 -21.29
N GLN A 258 -1.32 -21.25 -21.82
CA GLN A 258 -0.56 -20.74 -22.94
C GLN A 258 -1.57 -20.56 -24.08
N LYS A 259 -2.00 -19.33 -24.33
CA LYS A 259 -2.69 -19.02 -25.58
C LYS A 259 -1.75 -19.44 -26.70
N LYS A 260 -2.07 -20.60 -27.31
CA LYS A 260 -1.44 -20.99 -28.57
C LYS A 260 -1.71 -19.86 -29.57
N THR A 261 -0.64 -19.15 -29.92
CA THR A 261 -0.60 -18.20 -31.05
C THR A 261 -0.86 -18.91 -32.35
#